data_6e9f8f8c7752747965cf99e37de59e21
#
_entry.id   6e9f8f8c7752747965cf99e37de59e21
#
_cell.length_a   1.000
_cell.length_b   1.000
_cell.length_c   1.000
_cell.angle_alpha   90.00
_cell.angle_beta   90.00
_cell.angle_gamma   90.00
#
_symmetry.space_group_name_H-M   'P 1'
#
loop_
_entity.id
_entity.type
_entity.pdbx_description
1 polymer ?
#
loop_
_entity_poly.entity_id
_entity_poly.type
_entity_poly.pdbx_seq_one_letter_code
_entity_poly.pdbx_strand_id
1 'polypeptide(L)'
;MGLDFVNRHVAKIMLAVENGDSVNQLSEKIDSSYSYTYEWVNRLEEIGVMERDSSIRITDQEFIESFENVARTVLKRDVTLSEAYLLPNFTGLEYRYSKTDAVYIWTKGGYQIGRNHDDYPIFIDIHENDTKDWKQFFRSFDIETSVQERTETDGVHFVLNPIQEEMNVDRVESAFVLPLDETVEWAEQYQANFQPALEMLDEMYDLGLGVEYRERNVMQS
;
A
#
# COMPACT_ATOMS: atom_id res chain seq x y z
N MET A 1 6.23 -30.79 -10.40
CA MET A 1 6.02 -29.38 -10.00
C MET A 1 7.40 -28.83 -9.64
N GLY A 2 7.93 -27.90 -10.43
CA GLY A 2 9.26 -27.34 -10.19
C GLY A 2 9.20 -26.24 -9.11
N LEU A 3 10.38 -25.82 -8.60
CA LEU A 3 10.51 -24.70 -7.66
C LEU A 3 10.03 -23.35 -8.22
N ASP A 4 9.67 -23.30 -9.52
CA ASP A 4 9.11 -22.11 -10.19
C ASP A 4 7.84 -21.56 -9.51
N PHE A 5 7.16 -22.40 -8.71
CA PHE A 5 6.01 -22.00 -7.91
C PHE A 5 6.37 -21.16 -6.67
N VAL A 6 7.63 -21.19 -6.25
CA VAL A 6 8.10 -20.44 -5.10
C VAL A 6 8.81 -19.17 -5.59
N ASN A 7 8.03 -18.20 -6.05
CA ASN A 7 8.52 -16.90 -6.50
C ASN A 7 7.70 -15.76 -5.88
N ARG A 8 8.23 -14.53 -5.94
CA ARG A 8 7.59 -13.35 -5.32
C ARG A 8 6.20 -13.05 -5.89
N HIS A 9 5.97 -13.30 -7.17
CA HIS A 9 4.68 -13.03 -7.79
C HIS A 9 3.60 -14.00 -7.28
N VAL A 10 3.91 -15.29 -7.24
CA VAL A 10 2.98 -16.30 -6.67
C VAL A 10 2.76 -16.02 -5.18
N ALA A 11 3.81 -15.63 -4.44
CA ALA A 11 3.69 -15.25 -3.05
C ALA A 11 2.69 -14.10 -2.85
N LYS A 12 2.75 -13.07 -3.70
CA LYS A 12 1.77 -11.96 -3.67
C LYS A 12 0.35 -12.43 -3.99
N ILE A 13 0.18 -13.28 -5.02
CA ILE A 13 -1.14 -13.86 -5.36
C ILE A 13 -1.72 -14.60 -4.15
N MET A 14 -0.94 -15.48 -3.52
CA MET A 14 -1.41 -16.31 -2.41
C MET A 14 -1.75 -15.53 -1.15
N LEU A 15 -1.16 -14.35 -0.96
CA LEU A 15 -1.46 -13.46 0.16
C LEU A 15 -2.62 -12.49 -0.13
N ALA A 16 -2.83 -12.13 -1.40
CA ALA A 16 -3.78 -11.09 -1.79
C ALA A 16 -5.14 -11.62 -2.25
N VAL A 17 -5.21 -12.91 -2.67
CA VAL A 17 -6.41 -13.48 -3.28
C VAL A 17 -7.52 -13.65 -2.25
N GLU A 18 -8.71 -13.17 -2.61
CA GLU A 18 -9.93 -13.34 -1.83
C GLU A 18 -11.04 -13.94 -2.70
N ASN A 19 -11.99 -14.62 -2.06
CA ASN A 19 -13.19 -15.08 -2.74
C ASN A 19 -14.00 -13.88 -3.27
N GLY A 20 -14.33 -13.93 -4.55
CA GLY A 20 -15.07 -12.86 -5.23
C GLY A 20 -14.17 -11.91 -6.04
N ASP A 21 -12.86 -11.96 -5.89
CA ASP A 21 -11.95 -11.19 -6.73
C ASP A 21 -12.10 -11.58 -8.21
N SER A 22 -12.08 -10.59 -9.08
CA SER A 22 -11.74 -10.83 -10.48
C SER A 22 -10.21 -10.89 -10.65
N VAL A 23 -9.73 -11.51 -11.73
CA VAL A 23 -8.28 -11.52 -12.03
C VAL A 23 -7.74 -10.10 -12.19
N ASN A 24 -8.57 -9.17 -12.68
CA ASN A 24 -8.18 -7.75 -12.78
C ASN A 24 -7.97 -7.12 -11.40
N GLN A 25 -8.92 -7.31 -10.48
CA GLN A 25 -8.78 -6.81 -9.10
C GLN A 25 -7.56 -7.41 -8.41
N LEU A 26 -7.33 -8.73 -8.57
CA LEU A 26 -6.14 -9.37 -8.01
C LEU A 26 -4.85 -8.81 -8.63
N SER A 27 -4.82 -8.60 -9.97
CA SER A 27 -3.65 -8.01 -10.63
C SER A 27 -3.34 -6.59 -10.13
N GLU A 28 -4.38 -5.79 -9.90
CA GLU A 28 -4.25 -4.47 -9.29
C GLU A 28 -3.74 -4.55 -7.84
N LYS A 29 -4.33 -5.43 -6.99
CA LYS A 29 -3.90 -5.62 -5.59
C LYS A 29 -2.39 -5.91 -5.46
N ILE A 30 -1.82 -6.67 -6.39
CA ILE A 30 -0.42 -7.11 -6.35
C ILE A 30 0.53 -6.29 -7.24
N ASP A 31 0.03 -5.23 -7.86
CA ASP A 31 0.75 -4.42 -8.85
C ASP A 31 1.45 -5.27 -9.92
N SER A 32 0.63 -5.98 -10.69
CA SER A 32 1.11 -6.87 -11.75
C SER A 32 0.27 -6.77 -13.00
N SER A 33 0.84 -7.19 -14.13
CA SER A 33 0.08 -7.24 -15.38
C SER A 33 -1.04 -8.28 -15.30
N TYR A 34 -2.20 -7.95 -15.87
CA TYR A 34 -3.33 -8.88 -15.98
C TYR A 34 -2.92 -10.22 -16.60
N SER A 35 -2.17 -10.19 -17.71
CA SER A 35 -1.78 -11.41 -18.44
C SER A 35 -0.93 -12.34 -17.60
N TYR A 36 -0.01 -11.81 -16.83
CA TYR A 36 0.87 -12.61 -15.97
C TYR A 36 0.12 -13.17 -14.76
N THR A 37 -0.74 -12.35 -14.14
CA THR A 37 -1.61 -12.82 -13.06
C THR A 37 -2.59 -13.89 -13.55
N TYR A 38 -3.19 -13.69 -14.73
CA TYR A 38 -4.08 -14.66 -15.36
C TYR A 38 -3.41 -16.03 -15.60
N GLU A 39 -2.16 -16.01 -16.09
CA GLU A 39 -1.39 -17.26 -16.29
C GLU A 39 -1.23 -18.04 -14.98
N TRP A 40 -0.92 -17.36 -13.90
CA TRP A 40 -0.74 -18.01 -12.60
C TRP A 40 -2.07 -18.47 -11.98
N VAL A 41 -3.12 -17.70 -12.12
CA VAL A 41 -4.47 -18.12 -11.68
C VAL A 41 -4.90 -19.41 -12.43
N ASN A 42 -4.64 -19.51 -13.75
CA ASN A 42 -4.90 -20.74 -14.50
C ASN A 42 -4.12 -21.93 -13.95
N ARG A 43 -2.85 -21.75 -13.61
CA ARG A 43 -2.02 -22.83 -13.03
C ARG A 43 -2.53 -23.26 -11.64
N LEU A 44 -3.05 -22.32 -10.84
CA LEU A 44 -3.66 -22.60 -9.54
C LEU A 44 -5.01 -23.33 -9.70
N GLU A 45 -5.75 -23.01 -10.76
CA GLU A 45 -6.98 -23.71 -11.16
C GLU A 45 -6.69 -25.15 -11.60
N GLU A 46 -5.66 -25.35 -12.45
CA GLU A 46 -5.23 -26.68 -12.92
C GLU A 46 -4.86 -27.64 -11.77
N ILE A 47 -4.35 -27.12 -10.66
CA ILE A 47 -4.00 -27.93 -9.49
C ILE A 47 -5.12 -27.99 -8.44
N GLY A 48 -6.27 -27.34 -8.71
CA GLY A 48 -7.46 -27.41 -7.86
C GLY A 48 -7.42 -26.53 -6.62
N VAL A 49 -6.56 -25.51 -6.56
CA VAL A 49 -6.49 -24.56 -5.43
C VAL A 49 -7.59 -23.54 -5.51
N MET A 50 -7.97 -23.16 -6.70
CA MET A 50 -9.06 -22.22 -6.95
C MET A 50 -9.82 -22.58 -8.23
N GLU A 51 -10.99 -22.01 -8.38
CA GLU A 51 -11.81 -22.08 -9.60
C GLU A 51 -12.15 -20.67 -10.03
N ARG A 52 -12.35 -20.49 -11.33
CA ARG A 52 -12.67 -19.19 -11.89
C ARG A 52 -13.81 -19.28 -12.90
N ASP A 53 -14.88 -18.58 -12.58
CA ASP A 53 -15.99 -18.28 -13.48
C ASP A 53 -16.01 -16.77 -13.78
N SER A 54 -16.96 -16.04 -13.21
CA SER A 54 -17.01 -14.56 -13.23
C SER A 54 -16.07 -13.94 -12.20
N SER A 55 -15.71 -14.69 -11.15
CA SER A 55 -14.79 -14.32 -10.08
C SER A 55 -13.99 -15.53 -9.61
N ILE A 56 -12.93 -15.28 -8.86
CA ILE A 56 -12.10 -16.31 -8.25
C ILE A 56 -12.84 -16.85 -7.02
N ARG A 57 -12.85 -18.18 -6.89
CA ARG A 57 -13.30 -18.92 -5.73
C ARG A 57 -12.21 -19.84 -5.25
N ILE A 58 -11.76 -19.67 -4.03
CA ILE A 58 -10.78 -20.55 -3.38
C ILE A 58 -11.47 -21.89 -3.08
N THR A 59 -10.91 -22.97 -3.58
CA THR A 59 -11.42 -24.35 -3.43
C THR A 59 -10.62 -25.16 -2.44
N ASP A 60 -9.36 -24.78 -2.20
CA ASP A 60 -8.48 -25.40 -1.21
C ASP A 60 -7.92 -24.33 -0.26
N GLN A 61 -8.71 -24.01 0.75
CA GLN A 61 -8.34 -23.03 1.77
C GLN A 61 -7.13 -23.48 2.59
N GLU A 62 -7.02 -24.78 2.87
CA GLU A 62 -5.91 -25.35 3.63
C GLU A 62 -4.57 -25.17 2.88
N PHE A 63 -4.60 -25.31 1.55
CA PHE A 63 -3.43 -25.03 0.72
C PHE A 63 -3.01 -23.57 0.82
N ILE A 64 -3.97 -22.61 0.68
CA ILE A 64 -3.70 -21.18 0.80
C ILE A 64 -3.05 -20.87 2.15
N GLU A 65 -3.67 -21.27 3.26
CA GLU A 65 -3.18 -21.02 4.62
C GLU A 65 -1.78 -21.63 4.85
N SER A 66 -1.57 -22.85 4.35
CA SER A 66 -0.25 -23.52 4.44
C SER A 66 0.82 -22.79 3.64
N PHE A 67 0.45 -22.24 2.49
CA PHE A 67 1.37 -21.50 1.62
C PHE A 67 1.68 -20.09 2.12
N GLU A 68 0.81 -19.47 2.90
CA GLU A 68 1.03 -18.12 3.43
C GLU A 68 2.36 -17.97 4.16
N ASN A 69 2.75 -18.95 4.99
CA ASN A 69 4.03 -18.92 5.69
C ASN A 69 5.22 -18.94 4.72
N VAL A 70 5.11 -19.68 3.64
CA VAL A 70 6.12 -19.72 2.57
C VAL A 70 6.14 -18.38 1.84
N ALA A 71 4.97 -17.85 1.48
CA ALA A 71 4.82 -16.58 0.80
C ALA A 71 5.43 -15.42 1.61
N ARG A 72 5.11 -15.34 2.91
CA ARG A 72 5.71 -14.36 3.82
C ARG A 72 7.24 -14.51 3.88
N THR A 73 7.74 -15.74 3.96
CA THR A 73 9.20 -16.00 3.98
C THR A 73 9.88 -15.57 2.67
N VAL A 74 9.21 -15.73 1.53
CA VAL A 74 9.73 -15.29 0.23
C VAL A 74 9.78 -13.77 0.13
N LEU A 75 8.72 -13.09 0.59
CA LEU A 75 8.62 -11.62 0.49
C LEU A 75 9.52 -10.92 1.52
N LYS A 76 9.55 -11.36 2.78
CA LYS A 76 10.25 -10.65 3.88
C LYS A 76 11.76 -10.52 3.72
N ARG A 77 12.41 -11.35 2.89
CA ARG A 77 13.87 -11.35 2.73
C ARG A 77 14.42 -10.06 2.16
N ASP A 78 13.63 -9.33 1.40
CA ASP A 78 14.05 -8.10 0.71
C ASP A 78 12.79 -7.34 0.26
N VAL A 79 12.04 -6.80 1.23
CA VAL A 79 10.84 -6.01 0.94
C VAL A 79 11.29 -4.69 0.33
N THR A 80 11.02 -4.52 -0.94
CA THR A 80 11.26 -3.25 -1.62
C THR A 80 10.24 -2.20 -1.16
N LEU A 81 10.56 -0.91 -1.35
CA LEU A 81 9.65 0.18 -1.02
C LEU A 81 8.30 0.04 -1.76
N SER A 82 8.33 -0.31 -3.04
CA SER A 82 7.11 -0.55 -3.82
C SER A 82 6.28 -1.71 -3.28
N GLU A 83 6.93 -2.78 -2.81
CA GLU A 83 6.22 -3.89 -2.17
C GLU A 83 5.67 -3.52 -0.79
N ALA A 84 6.37 -2.68 -0.02
CA ALA A 84 5.84 -2.18 1.24
C ALA A 84 4.49 -1.46 1.05
N TYR A 85 4.34 -0.67 -0.01
CA TYR A 85 3.07 -0.02 -0.37
C TYR A 85 1.98 -1.01 -0.84
N LEU A 86 2.31 -2.27 -1.13
CA LEU A 86 1.31 -3.29 -1.47
C LEU A 86 0.88 -4.11 -0.27
N LEU A 87 1.73 -4.23 0.76
CA LEU A 87 1.46 -5.11 1.90
C LEU A 87 0.10 -4.88 2.56
N PRO A 88 -0.38 -3.62 2.76
CA PRO A 88 -1.70 -3.42 3.36
C PRO A 88 -2.83 -4.12 2.61
N ASN A 89 -2.74 -4.27 1.28
CA ASN A 89 -3.74 -4.96 0.47
C ASN A 89 -3.86 -6.47 0.78
N PHE A 90 -2.90 -7.05 1.50
CA PHE A 90 -2.85 -8.50 1.77
C PHE A 90 -3.47 -8.89 3.11
N THR A 91 -4.09 -7.95 3.83
CA THR A 91 -4.66 -8.22 5.15
C THR A 91 -6.14 -8.51 5.13
N GLY A 92 -6.88 -8.00 4.13
CA GLY A 92 -8.34 -7.93 4.16
C GLY A 92 -8.90 -6.94 5.21
N LEU A 93 -8.03 -6.24 5.96
CA LEU A 93 -8.43 -5.21 6.92
C LEU A 93 -8.58 -3.85 6.21
N GLU A 94 -9.50 -3.04 6.71
CA GLU A 94 -9.68 -1.68 6.18
C GLU A 94 -8.52 -0.77 6.61
N TYR A 95 -8.04 0.01 5.65
CA TYR A 95 -6.99 1.01 5.86
C TYR A 95 -7.08 2.11 4.81
N ARG A 96 -6.39 3.21 5.06
CA ARG A 96 -6.07 4.22 4.03
C ARG A 96 -4.69 4.82 4.28
N TYR A 97 -3.97 5.11 3.22
CA TYR A 97 -2.77 5.94 3.31
C TYR A 97 -3.17 7.36 3.71
N SER A 98 -2.42 7.94 4.63
CA SER A 98 -2.72 9.27 5.16
C SER A 98 -1.47 10.17 5.22
N LYS A 99 -1.66 11.43 5.60
CA LYS A 99 -0.57 12.39 5.78
C LYS A 99 0.32 12.48 4.54
N THR A 100 1.65 12.34 4.74
CA THR A 100 2.64 12.42 3.66
C THR A 100 2.44 11.33 2.60
N ASP A 101 1.90 10.16 2.97
CA ASP A 101 1.67 9.06 2.03
C ASP A 101 0.45 9.31 1.16
N ALA A 102 -0.58 9.96 1.68
CA ALA A 102 -1.69 10.41 0.84
C ALA A 102 -1.19 11.40 -0.22
N VAL A 103 -0.38 12.39 0.17
CA VAL A 103 0.22 13.34 -0.77
C VAL A 103 1.11 12.63 -1.79
N TYR A 104 1.94 11.67 -1.37
CA TYR A 104 2.80 10.89 -2.25
C TYR A 104 1.99 10.13 -3.31
N ILE A 105 0.91 9.48 -2.90
CA ILE A 105 0.04 8.69 -3.78
C ILE A 105 -0.71 9.61 -4.75
N TRP A 106 -1.32 10.68 -4.26
CA TRP A 106 -2.04 11.63 -5.11
C TRP A 106 -1.13 12.36 -6.12
N THR A 107 0.13 12.61 -5.75
CA THR A 107 1.13 13.17 -6.68
C THR A 107 1.81 12.12 -7.56
N LYS A 108 1.33 10.85 -7.53
CA LYS A 108 1.90 9.71 -8.27
C LYS A 108 3.41 9.56 -8.04
N GLY A 109 3.83 9.69 -6.80
CA GLY A 109 5.22 9.61 -6.41
C GLY A 109 6.04 10.88 -6.69
N GLY A 110 5.42 11.95 -7.19
CA GLY A 110 6.11 13.18 -7.56
C GLY A 110 6.60 14.01 -6.37
N TYR A 111 6.00 13.81 -5.19
CA TYR A 111 6.40 14.53 -3.98
C TYR A 111 6.54 13.64 -2.76
N GLN A 112 7.69 13.77 -2.12
CA GLN A 112 7.94 13.16 -0.81
C GLN A 112 8.87 14.04 0.04
N ILE A 113 8.64 14.08 1.34
CA ILE A 113 9.40 14.89 2.28
C ILE A 113 9.65 14.14 3.58
N GLY A 114 10.79 14.46 4.21
CA GLY A 114 11.12 13.91 5.53
C GLY A 114 11.43 12.42 5.56
N ARG A 115 11.86 11.86 4.43
CA ARG A 115 12.20 10.45 4.24
C ARG A 115 13.53 10.30 3.54
N ASN A 116 14.26 9.27 3.91
CA ASN A 116 15.46 8.82 3.21
C ASN A 116 15.50 7.29 3.22
N HIS A 117 16.50 6.71 2.58
CA HIS A 117 16.61 5.25 2.48
C HIS A 117 16.73 4.55 3.85
N ASP A 118 17.37 5.22 4.81
CA ASP A 118 17.66 4.63 6.13
C ASP A 118 16.51 4.87 7.13
N ASP A 119 15.54 5.76 6.81
CA ASP A 119 14.42 6.09 7.66
C ASP A 119 13.22 6.49 6.79
N TYR A 120 12.35 5.51 6.52
CA TYR A 120 11.22 5.69 5.63
C TYR A 120 9.89 5.32 6.32
N PRO A 121 9.26 6.26 7.05
CA PRO A 121 7.94 6.05 7.63
C PRO A 121 6.85 6.05 6.56
N ILE A 122 5.95 5.07 6.64
CA ILE A 122 4.71 4.99 5.85
C ILE A 122 3.52 5.16 6.79
N PHE A 123 2.68 6.16 6.54
CA PHE A 123 1.55 6.50 7.39
C PHE A 123 0.27 5.89 6.85
N ILE A 124 -0.41 5.10 7.69
CA ILE A 124 -1.74 4.58 7.39
C ILE A 124 -2.71 4.85 8.54
N ASP A 125 -3.93 5.23 8.20
CA ASP A 125 -5.05 5.22 9.12
C ASP A 125 -5.67 3.81 9.12
N ILE A 126 -6.03 3.34 10.30
CA ILE A 126 -6.59 2.01 10.54
C ILE A 126 -7.72 2.11 11.58
N HIS A 127 -8.61 1.14 11.65
CA HIS A 127 -9.54 1.08 12.76
C HIS A 127 -8.82 0.74 14.07
N GLU A 128 -9.17 1.42 15.16
CA GLU A 128 -8.53 1.25 16.46
C GLU A 128 -8.55 -0.22 16.93
N ASN A 129 -9.66 -0.90 16.70
CA ASN A 129 -9.82 -2.31 17.08
C ASN A 129 -8.84 -3.26 16.37
N ASP A 130 -8.37 -2.90 15.18
CA ASP A 130 -7.50 -3.73 14.34
C ASP A 130 -6.00 -3.47 14.58
N THR A 131 -5.67 -2.54 15.49
CA THR A 131 -4.27 -2.15 15.77
C THR A 131 -3.37 -3.33 16.09
N LYS A 132 -3.88 -4.32 16.83
CA LYS A 132 -3.11 -5.52 17.21
C LYS A 132 -2.81 -6.39 15.98
N ASP A 133 -3.80 -6.56 15.11
CA ASP A 133 -3.70 -7.44 13.95
C ASP A 133 -2.76 -6.81 12.90
N TRP A 134 -2.84 -5.50 12.71
CA TRP A 134 -1.89 -4.74 11.89
C TRP A 134 -0.43 -4.88 12.38
N LYS A 135 -0.19 -4.74 13.69
CA LYS A 135 1.15 -4.95 14.26
C LYS A 135 1.67 -6.37 14.04
N GLN A 136 0.79 -7.36 14.22
CA GLN A 136 1.16 -8.77 14.00
C GLN A 136 1.44 -9.03 12.52
N PHE A 137 0.65 -8.45 11.63
CA PHE A 137 0.82 -8.56 10.17
C PHE A 137 2.20 -8.02 9.76
N PHE A 138 2.51 -6.75 10.05
CA PHE A 138 3.80 -6.16 9.64
C PHE A 138 5.00 -6.87 10.27
N ARG A 139 4.88 -7.30 11.52
CA ARG A 139 5.92 -8.13 12.17
C ARG A 139 6.21 -9.41 11.41
N SER A 140 5.23 -10.01 10.74
CA SER A 140 5.43 -11.22 9.95
C SER A 140 6.32 -11.01 8.71
N PHE A 141 6.53 -9.75 8.31
CA PHE A 141 7.45 -9.32 7.26
C PHE A 141 8.73 -8.67 7.81
N ASP A 142 8.96 -8.77 9.13
CA ASP A 142 10.09 -8.12 9.83
C ASP A 142 10.07 -6.58 9.67
N ILE A 143 8.88 -5.98 9.49
CA ILE A 143 8.67 -4.53 9.39
C ILE A 143 8.22 -4.01 10.76
N GLU A 144 8.90 -2.96 11.23
CA GLU A 144 8.55 -2.31 12.48
C GLU A 144 7.33 -1.39 12.34
N THR A 145 6.63 -1.20 13.46
CA THR A 145 5.46 -0.34 13.52
C THR A 145 5.48 0.52 14.77
N SER A 146 5.07 1.78 14.62
CA SER A 146 4.73 2.67 15.74
C SER A 146 3.25 3.04 15.68
N VAL A 147 2.72 3.63 16.75
CA VAL A 147 1.32 4.06 16.83
C VAL A 147 1.27 5.54 17.13
N GLN A 148 0.54 6.31 16.29
CA GLN A 148 0.34 7.74 16.33
C GLN A 148 1.61 8.58 16.13
N GLU A 149 2.69 8.26 16.82
CA GLU A 149 3.95 8.97 16.75
C GLU A 149 4.99 8.19 15.96
N ARG A 150 5.75 8.92 15.14
CA ARG A 150 6.91 8.36 14.46
C ARG A 150 8.00 8.06 15.49
N THR A 151 8.52 6.86 15.46
CA THR A 151 9.76 6.48 16.16
C THR A 151 10.91 6.44 15.16
N GLU A 152 12.10 6.84 15.59
CA GLU A 152 13.30 6.64 14.76
C GLU A 152 13.55 5.14 14.62
N THR A 153 13.50 4.66 13.39
CA THR A 153 13.60 3.24 13.04
C THR A 153 14.35 3.12 11.72
N ASP A 154 15.25 2.16 11.64
CA ASP A 154 16.02 1.93 10.43
C ASP A 154 15.13 1.36 9.31
N GLY A 155 15.22 1.95 8.12
CA GLY A 155 14.55 1.49 6.91
C GLY A 155 13.06 1.80 6.85
N VAL A 156 12.34 0.97 6.09
CA VAL A 156 10.88 1.12 5.92
C VAL A 156 10.15 0.63 7.16
N HIS A 157 9.27 1.46 7.67
CA HIS A 157 8.42 1.13 8.82
C HIS A 157 7.05 1.79 8.70
N PHE A 158 6.04 1.25 9.40
CA PHE A 158 4.70 1.81 9.36
C PHE A 158 4.35 2.59 10.63
N VAL A 159 3.75 3.76 10.42
CA VAL A 159 3.13 4.56 11.48
C VAL A 159 1.63 4.36 11.39
N LEU A 160 1.10 3.59 12.33
CA LEU A 160 -0.32 3.28 12.43
C LEU A 160 -1.04 4.43 13.13
N ASN A 161 -2.08 4.96 12.52
CA ASN A 161 -2.90 6.02 13.08
C ASN A 161 -4.31 5.47 13.35
N PRO A 162 -4.60 4.98 14.59
CA PRO A 162 -5.91 4.42 14.92
C PRO A 162 -6.99 5.48 14.89
N ILE A 163 -8.10 5.21 14.20
CA ILE A 163 -9.29 6.04 14.15
C ILE A 163 -10.50 5.26 14.66
N GLN A 164 -11.46 5.97 15.25
CA GLN A 164 -12.71 5.38 15.77
C GLN A 164 -13.90 5.63 14.83
N GLU A 165 -13.76 6.60 13.96
CA GLU A 165 -14.80 7.03 13.01
C GLU A 165 -14.80 6.13 11.76
N GLU A 166 -15.88 6.22 10.98
CA GLU A 166 -15.96 5.58 9.66
C GLU A 166 -14.89 6.15 8.74
N MET A 167 -14.23 5.27 7.99
CA MET A 167 -13.09 5.62 7.16
C MET A 167 -13.56 5.99 5.74
N ASN A 168 -13.56 7.28 5.42
CA ASN A 168 -13.73 7.70 4.03
C ASN A 168 -12.45 7.37 3.26
N VAL A 169 -12.58 6.71 2.13
CA VAL A 169 -11.44 6.32 1.29
C VAL A 169 -11.70 6.63 -0.17
N ASP A 170 -10.68 7.13 -0.83
CA ASP A 170 -10.58 7.11 -2.29
C ASP A 170 -9.63 6.01 -2.72
N ARG A 171 -9.66 5.68 -4.01
CA ARG A 171 -8.77 4.68 -4.59
C ARG A 171 -7.93 5.29 -5.69
N VAL A 172 -6.62 5.18 -5.57
CA VAL A 172 -5.66 5.54 -6.60
C VAL A 172 -4.87 4.29 -6.96
N GLU A 173 -5.08 3.77 -8.17
CA GLU A 173 -4.52 2.48 -8.61
C GLU A 173 -4.89 1.35 -7.63
N SER A 174 -3.90 0.75 -6.96
CA SER A 174 -4.09 -0.32 -5.96
C SER A 174 -4.21 0.19 -4.52
N ALA A 175 -4.01 1.48 -4.28
CA ALA A 175 -3.93 2.05 -2.94
C ALA A 175 -5.28 2.63 -2.49
N PHE A 176 -5.70 2.31 -1.27
CA PHE A 176 -6.73 3.06 -0.56
C PHE A 176 -6.08 4.26 0.12
N VAL A 177 -6.62 5.45 -0.09
CA VAL A 177 -5.99 6.71 0.30
C VAL A 177 -7.01 7.68 0.89
N LEU A 178 -6.56 8.56 1.78
CA LEU A 178 -7.34 9.68 2.28
C LEU A 178 -7.89 10.48 1.09
N PRO A 179 -9.19 10.83 1.05
CA PRO A 179 -9.78 11.63 -0.03
C PRO A 179 -8.95 12.84 -0.42
N LEU A 180 -9.00 13.21 -1.70
CA LEU A 180 -8.15 14.26 -2.24
C LEU A 180 -8.36 15.60 -1.53
N ASP A 181 -9.60 15.96 -1.26
CA ASP A 181 -9.97 17.19 -0.54
C ASP A 181 -9.42 17.18 0.90
N GLU A 182 -9.60 16.07 1.64
CA GLU A 182 -9.04 15.92 2.99
C GLU A 182 -7.50 15.91 2.97
N THR A 183 -6.88 15.37 1.91
CA THR A 183 -5.42 15.37 1.72
C THR A 183 -4.91 16.80 1.51
N VAL A 184 -5.61 17.58 0.69
CA VAL A 184 -5.28 19.00 0.46
C VAL A 184 -5.42 19.80 1.75
N GLU A 185 -6.55 19.67 2.46
CA GLU A 185 -6.76 20.33 3.75
C GLU A 185 -5.65 20.00 4.76
N TRP A 186 -5.24 18.76 4.82
CA TRP A 186 -4.12 18.35 5.68
C TRP A 186 -2.80 18.98 5.22
N ALA A 187 -2.49 19.00 3.93
CA ALA A 187 -1.25 19.56 3.38
C ALA A 187 -1.18 21.09 3.58
N GLU A 188 -2.31 21.79 3.52
CA GLU A 188 -2.40 23.23 3.78
C GLU A 188 -2.04 23.59 5.22
N GLN A 189 -2.33 22.75 6.21
CA GLN A 189 -1.92 22.96 7.60
C GLN A 189 -0.39 22.99 7.76
N TYR A 190 0.32 22.35 6.83
CA TYR A 190 1.78 22.26 6.79
C TYR A 190 2.36 22.91 5.53
N GLN A 191 1.72 23.96 5.03
CA GLN A 191 2.02 24.62 3.76
C GLN A 191 3.51 24.90 3.54
N ALA A 192 4.26 25.29 4.59
CA ALA A 192 5.69 25.55 4.47
C ALA A 192 6.50 24.36 3.90
N ASN A 193 6.03 23.15 4.14
CA ASN A 193 6.65 21.91 3.68
C ASN A 193 5.97 21.35 2.43
N PHE A 194 4.68 21.61 2.25
CA PHE A 194 3.87 20.98 1.20
C PHE A 194 3.46 21.93 0.07
N GLN A 195 3.97 23.17 0.04
CA GLN A 195 3.65 24.10 -1.05
C GLN A 195 3.93 23.52 -2.44
N PRO A 196 5.08 22.85 -2.72
CA PRO A 196 5.31 22.22 -4.03
C PRO A 196 4.32 21.11 -4.34
N ALA A 197 3.91 20.34 -3.32
CA ALA A 197 2.92 19.28 -3.49
C ALA A 197 1.53 19.85 -3.79
N LEU A 198 1.13 20.92 -3.12
CA LEU A 198 -0.14 21.60 -3.36
C LEU A 198 -0.21 22.17 -4.78
N GLU A 199 0.89 22.78 -5.28
CA GLU A 199 0.98 23.21 -6.67
C GLU A 199 0.82 22.04 -7.64
N MET A 200 1.51 20.92 -7.39
CA MET A 200 1.37 19.70 -8.21
C MET A 200 -0.06 19.17 -8.20
N LEU A 201 -0.71 19.11 -7.04
CA LEU A 201 -2.08 18.65 -6.91
C LEU A 201 -3.05 19.57 -7.63
N ASP A 202 -2.86 20.90 -7.51
CA ASP A 202 -3.65 21.91 -8.23
C ASP A 202 -3.57 21.73 -9.73
N GLU A 203 -2.35 21.55 -10.28
CA GLU A 203 -2.12 21.31 -11.71
C GLU A 203 -2.70 19.97 -12.18
N MET A 204 -2.56 18.90 -11.38
CA MET A 204 -2.99 17.55 -11.78
C MET A 204 -4.51 17.37 -11.74
N TYR A 205 -5.20 18.06 -10.84
CA TYR A 205 -6.61 17.82 -10.53
C TYR A 205 -7.51 19.04 -10.72
N ASP A 206 -6.96 20.20 -11.19
CA ASP A 206 -7.68 21.46 -11.45
C ASP A 206 -8.49 21.93 -10.22
N LEU A 207 -7.81 21.98 -9.06
CA LEU A 207 -8.48 22.25 -7.77
C LEU A 207 -8.74 23.74 -7.54
N GLY A 208 -8.04 24.63 -8.28
CA GLY A 208 -8.18 26.09 -8.17
C GLY A 208 -7.62 26.66 -6.86
N LEU A 209 -6.59 26.00 -6.30
CA LEU A 209 -5.96 26.43 -5.04
C LEU A 209 -5.18 27.75 -5.19
N GLY A 210 -4.74 28.06 -6.43
CA GLY A 210 -3.98 29.27 -6.72
C GLY A 210 -2.62 29.33 -6.02
N VAL A 211 -2.04 28.17 -5.74
CA VAL A 211 -0.73 28.03 -5.09
C VAL A 211 0.37 28.12 -6.14
N GLU A 212 1.27 29.09 -6.01
CA GLU A 212 2.49 29.18 -6.80
C GLU A 212 3.70 28.89 -5.92
N TYR A 213 4.47 27.85 -6.21
CA TYR A 213 5.75 27.59 -5.54
C TYR A 213 6.80 28.59 -6.06
N ARG A 214 7.28 29.45 -5.18
CA ARG A 214 8.42 30.32 -5.45
C ARG A 214 9.65 29.73 -4.78
N GLU A 215 10.57 29.17 -5.58
CA GLU A 215 11.90 28.85 -5.06
C GLU A 215 12.45 30.07 -4.32
N ARG A 216 12.74 29.93 -3.04
CA ARG A 216 13.50 30.94 -2.32
C ARG A 216 14.89 30.95 -2.95
N ASN A 217 15.14 31.92 -3.83
CA ASN A 217 16.49 32.25 -4.25
C ASN A 217 17.30 32.49 -2.97
N VAL A 218 18.13 31.51 -2.59
CA VAL A 218 19.18 31.71 -1.59
C VAL A 218 20.12 32.71 -2.23
N MET A 219 19.92 34.00 -1.94
CA MET A 219 20.88 35.02 -2.31
C MET A 219 22.21 34.59 -1.72
N GLN A 220 23.14 34.27 -2.61
CA GLN A 220 24.54 34.21 -2.31
C GLN A 220 24.95 35.58 -1.79
N SER A 221 25.31 35.65 -0.53
CA SER A 221 26.04 36.76 0.09
C SER A 221 27.42 36.30 0.49
#